data_d378db72c47a417f4ad255b5bdb51be0
#
_entry.id   d378db72c47a417f4ad255b5bdb51be0
#
_cell.length_a   1.000
_cell.length_b   1.000
_cell.length_c   1.000
_cell.angle_alpha   90.00
_cell.angle_beta   90.00
_cell.angle_gamma   90.00
#
_symmetry.space_group_name_H-M   'P 1'
#
loop_
_entity.id
_entity.type
_entity.pdbx_description
1 polymer ?
#
loop_
_entity_poly.entity_id
_entity_poly.type
_entity_poly.pdbx_seq_one_letter_code
_entity_poly.pdbx_strand_id
1 'polypeptide(L)'
;MAKVKIYGAKEYWCQVPRIEQGFLGLGHEVVTGDDYDFIYANNFDFSEEDLEHRDSALYYKNSSLPKKGFKMLNVLDIPPHIPNFPTDKLKDQLSMADVVTCISEPVKQQLKDIGIESHVIGNPIKDVFFDSQMKREINCLYVGRWNDPNKRFNLLENIEKYVVGPTGDSPSGKYLGLVNDISLNQLYNSAKIVALPSKFEGLGLPALEAMVCGAVPLVCKDNPNSSLCPDFCVAEPTVESVSQTYACLLNHFTHYQSVILDEWSSWAENKFSKFSVAKNIIDLYEKYKGK
;
A
#
# COMPACT_ATOMS: atom_id res chain seq x y z
N MET A 1 -13.79 25.04 -0.24
CA MET A 1 -13.17 24.48 -1.47
C MET A 1 -11.71 24.87 -1.41
N ALA A 2 -10.80 23.92 -1.51
CA ALA A 2 -9.37 24.19 -1.51
C ALA A 2 -8.78 23.88 -2.89
N LYS A 3 -7.73 24.63 -3.28
CA LYS A 3 -6.92 24.39 -4.47
C LYS A 3 -5.66 23.63 -4.07
N VAL A 4 -5.47 22.43 -4.59
CA VAL A 4 -4.37 21.52 -4.24
C VAL A 4 -3.42 21.37 -5.40
N LYS A 5 -2.13 21.58 -5.18
CA LYS A 5 -1.08 21.24 -6.15
C LYS A 5 -0.44 19.93 -5.73
N ILE A 6 -0.52 18.90 -6.58
CA ILE A 6 -0.03 17.55 -6.26
C ILE A 6 1.25 17.28 -7.00
N TYR A 7 2.25 16.79 -6.25
CA TYR A 7 3.52 16.30 -6.75
C TYR A 7 3.65 14.79 -6.51
N GLY A 8 4.25 14.09 -7.45
CA GLY A 8 4.50 12.65 -7.39
C GLY A 8 4.29 12.01 -8.75
N ALA A 9 4.70 10.74 -8.85
CA ALA A 9 4.57 9.98 -10.10
C ALA A 9 3.09 9.77 -10.47
N LYS A 10 2.75 10.06 -11.73
CA LYS A 10 1.38 9.94 -12.26
C LYS A 10 1.13 8.64 -13.01
N GLU A 11 2.06 7.72 -12.93
CA GLU A 11 1.93 6.43 -13.55
C GLU A 11 0.77 5.63 -12.97
N TYR A 12 0.21 4.78 -13.77
CA TYR A 12 -1.00 4.01 -13.49
C TYR A 12 -0.97 3.22 -12.15
N TRP A 13 0.20 2.70 -11.74
CA TRP A 13 0.38 2.02 -10.43
C TRP A 13 0.56 2.98 -9.25
N CYS A 14 0.79 4.26 -9.51
CA CYS A 14 1.00 5.25 -8.47
C CYS A 14 -0.31 5.71 -7.84
N GLN A 15 -0.22 6.27 -6.65
CA GLN A 15 -1.38 6.67 -5.85
C GLN A 15 -1.90 8.04 -6.20
N VAL A 16 -1.04 8.88 -6.79
CA VAL A 16 -1.37 10.27 -7.13
C VAL A 16 -2.67 10.40 -7.91
N PRO A 17 -2.92 9.64 -8.99
CA PRO A 17 -4.18 9.75 -9.72
C PRO A 17 -5.43 9.45 -8.87
N ARG A 18 -5.34 8.54 -7.90
CA ARG A 18 -6.45 8.20 -6.99
C ARG A 18 -6.70 9.31 -5.99
N ILE A 19 -5.65 9.90 -5.45
CA ILE A 19 -5.73 11.04 -4.53
C ILE A 19 -6.30 12.26 -5.27
N GLU A 20 -5.88 12.53 -6.51
CA GLU A 20 -6.47 13.58 -7.36
C GLU A 20 -7.98 13.36 -7.54
N GLN A 21 -8.41 12.16 -7.90
CA GLN A 21 -9.83 11.82 -8.01
C GLN A 21 -10.59 12.00 -6.69
N GLY A 22 -9.96 11.68 -5.56
CA GLY A 22 -10.51 11.89 -4.24
C GLY A 22 -10.80 13.37 -3.97
N PHE A 23 -9.84 14.26 -4.23
CA PHE A 23 -10.03 15.70 -4.06
C PHE A 23 -11.13 16.25 -4.97
N LEU A 24 -11.11 15.90 -6.26
CA LEU A 24 -12.13 16.32 -7.22
C LEU A 24 -13.52 15.85 -6.81
N GLY A 25 -13.66 14.60 -6.35
CA GLY A 25 -14.95 14.05 -5.90
C GLY A 25 -15.47 14.67 -4.60
N LEU A 26 -14.61 15.27 -3.79
CA LEU A 26 -14.98 16.05 -2.59
C LEU A 26 -15.23 17.53 -2.91
N GLY A 27 -15.18 17.94 -4.18
CA GLY A 27 -15.42 19.32 -4.60
C GLY A 27 -14.24 20.26 -4.43
N HIS A 28 -13.00 19.73 -4.32
CA HIS A 28 -11.77 20.53 -4.32
C HIS A 28 -11.21 20.64 -5.74
N GLU A 29 -10.32 21.60 -5.96
CA GLU A 29 -9.63 21.76 -7.25
C GLU A 29 -8.22 21.18 -7.19
N VAL A 30 -7.82 20.42 -8.22
CA VAL A 30 -6.44 20.03 -8.44
C VAL A 30 -5.84 20.92 -9.51
N VAL A 31 -4.79 21.66 -9.17
CA VAL A 31 -4.20 22.71 -10.02
C VAL A 31 -2.76 22.37 -10.40
N THR A 32 -2.34 22.84 -11.58
CA THR A 32 -0.95 22.70 -12.06
C THR A 32 -0.18 24.02 -11.96
N GLY A 33 -0.90 25.15 -11.87
CA GLY A 33 -0.34 26.51 -11.76
C GLY A 33 0.16 26.85 -10.36
N ASP A 34 0.45 28.14 -10.13
CA ASP A 34 0.98 28.66 -8.87
C ASP A 34 -0.09 29.28 -7.95
N ASP A 35 -1.36 29.22 -8.37
CA ASP A 35 -2.51 29.62 -7.56
C ASP A 35 -3.08 28.39 -6.84
N TYR A 36 -2.52 28.08 -5.68
CA TYR A 36 -2.90 26.95 -4.84
C TYR A 36 -2.92 27.34 -3.36
N ASP A 37 -3.75 26.65 -2.58
CA ASP A 37 -3.84 26.81 -1.13
C ASP A 37 -2.74 25.99 -0.43
N PHE A 38 -2.47 24.78 -0.92
CA PHE A 38 -1.40 23.93 -0.38
C PHE A 38 -0.83 22.96 -1.42
N ILE A 39 0.34 22.42 -1.10
CA ILE A 39 1.03 21.38 -1.85
C ILE A 39 0.88 20.06 -1.09
N TYR A 40 0.47 19.01 -1.81
CA TYR A 40 0.60 17.65 -1.35
C TYR A 40 1.62 16.93 -2.21
N ALA A 41 2.68 16.43 -1.62
CA ALA A 41 3.72 15.72 -2.35
C ALA A 41 3.88 14.29 -1.83
N ASN A 42 3.77 13.35 -2.76
CA ASN A 42 3.91 11.92 -2.50
C ASN A 42 5.33 11.46 -2.84
N ASN A 43 5.92 10.63 -2.01
CA ASN A 43 7.35 10.35 -1.91
C ASN A 43 7.97 9.56 -3.07
N PHE A 44 7.43 9.51 -4.26
CA PHE A 44 8.04 8.76 -5.36
C PHE A 44 8.13 9.57 -6.63
N ASP A 45 9.34 10.05 -6.90
CA ASP A 45 9.83 10.33 -8.22
C ASP A 45 11.08 9.47 -8.46
N PHE A 46 10.87 8.23 -8.93
CA PHE A 46 11.96 7.42 -9.44
C PHE A 46 12.35 7.97 -10.80
N SER A 47 13.53 8.55 -10.94
CA SER A 47 14.13 8.68 -12.26
C SER A 47 14.59 7.30 -12.74
N GLU A 48 14.60 7.04 -14.06
CA GLU A 48 15.10 5.77 -14.61
C GLU A 48 16.55 5.50 -14.18
N GLU A 49 17.37 6.54 -13.94
CA GLU A 49 18.73 6.44 -13.41
C GLU A 49 18.76 5.97 -11.94
N ASP A 50 17.69 6.23 -11.16
CA ASP A 50 17.62 5.79 -9.76
C ASP A 50 17.18 4.32 -9.63
N LEU A 51 16.63 3.71 -10.70
CA LEU A 51 16.26 2.29 -10.72
C LEU A 51 17.46 1.35 -10.81
N GLU A 52 18.60 1.79 -11.35
CA GLU A 52 19.85 1.03 -11.35
C GLU A 52 20.54 1.01 -9.98
N HIS A 53 20.26 2.00 -9.14
CA HIS A 53 20.73 2.07 -7.74
C HIS A 53 19.51 1.99 -6.81
N ARG A 54 19.06 0.77 -6.48
CA ARG A 54 17.93 0.49 -5.57
C ARG A 54 18.04 1.12 -4.17
N ASP A 55 19.11 1.82 -3.90
CA ASP A 55 19.39 2.50 -2.62
C ASP A 55 18.79 3.91 -2.52
N SER A 56 18.12 4.40 -3.57
CA SER A 56 17.70 5.79 -3.67
C SER A 56 16.18 6.02 -3.65
N ALA A 57 15.40 5.13 -3.05
CA ALA A 57 13.94 5.15 -3.01
C ALA A 57 13.28 6.37 -2.33
N LEU A 58 14.00 7.47 -2.09
CA LEU A 58 13.54 8.59 -1.26
C LEU A 58 13.93 9.96 -1.76
N TYR A 59 13.88 10.22 -3.05
CA TYR A 59 14.20 11.56 -3.50
C TYR A 59 13.00 12.30 -4.07
N TYR A 60 12.43 13.21 -3.24
CA TYR A 60 11.98 14.47 -3.82
C TYR A 60 13.21 15.10 -4.44
N LYS A 61 13.23 15.32 -5.75
CA LYS A 61 14.20 16.26 -6.31
C LYS A 61 13.85 17.60 -5.67
N ASN A 62 14.58 17.99 -4.62
CA ASN A 62 14.39 19.24 -3.86
C ASN A 62 14.31 20.48 -4.75
N SER A 63 14.75 20.39 -6.01
CA SER A 63 14.70 21.45 -7.00
C SER A 63 13.32 21.71 -7.59
N SER A 64 12.31 20.82 -7.38
CA SER A 64 11.00 20.96 -8.03
C SER A 64 9.88 21.49 -7.13
N LEU A 65 10.02 21.40 -5.79
CA LEU A 65 8.99 21.92 -4.90
C LEU A 65 9.13 23.44 -4.74
N PRO A 66 8.01 24.20 -4.85
CA PRO A 66 8.01 25.63 -4.60
C PRO A 66 8.53 25.98 -3.20
N LYS A 67 9.33 27.04 -3.10
CA LYS A 67 9.87 27.51 -1.82
C LYS A 67 8.80 28.06 -0.88
N LYS A 68 7.72 28.62 -1.43
CA LYS A 68 6.60 29.23 -0.70
C LYS A 68 5.36 28.33 -0.72
N GLY A 69 4.45 28.56 0.22
CA GLY A 69 3.17 27.86 0.34
C GLY A 69 3.22 26.70 1.35
N PHE A 70 2.06 26.34 1.86
CA PHE A 70 1.88 25.25 2.81
C PHE A 70 2.18 23.89 2.16
N LYS A 71 2.99 23.06 2.79
CA LYS A 71 3.47 21.79 2.23
C LYS A 71 3.16 20.63 3.14
N MET A 72 2.51 19.64 2.56
CA MET A 72 2.30 18.32 3.17
C MET A 72 3.12 17.29 2.41
N LEU A 73 4.07 16.66 3.07
CA LEU A 73 4.92 15.63 2.48
C LEU A 73 4.55 14.25 3.02
N ASN A 74 4.23 13.33 2.11
CA ASN A 74 3.79 11.98 2.45
C ASN A 74 4.91 10.96 2.30
N VAL A 75 5.10 10.14 3.33
CA VAL A 75 6.08 9.04 3.34
C VAL A 75 5.35 7.71 3.18
N LEU A 76 5.74 6.92 2.18
CA LEU A 76 5.12 5.63 1.87
C LEU A 76 5.74 4.47 2.66
N ASP A 77 7.05 4.47 2.79
CA ASP A 77 7.77 3.52 3.63
C ASP A 77 9.18 4.03 3.95
N ILE A 78 9.78 3.42 4.96
CA ILE A 78 11.22 3.52 5.26
C ILE A 78 11.70 2.07 5.29
N PRO A 79 12.33 1.56 4.19
CA PRO A 79 12.65 0.15 4.09
C PRO A 79 13.66 -0.30 5.15
N PRO A 80 13.27 -1.10 6.16
CA PRO A 80 14.17 -1.50 7.25
C PRO A 80 15.25 -2.48 6.81
N HIS A 81 15.11 -3.02 5.60
CA HIS A 81 16.02 -3.99 5.01
C HIS A 81 17.11 -3.34 4.16
N ILE A 82 17.07 -2.02 3.95
CA ILE A 82 18.12 -1.28 3.24
C ILE A 82 19.19 -0.87 4.25
N PRO A 83 20.39 -1.48 4.19
CA PRO A 83 21.50 -1.09 5.05
C PRO A 83 21.90 0.37 4.77
N ASN A 84 22.18 1.12 5.82
CA ASN A 84 22.61 2.53 5.71
C ASN A 84 21.62 3.44 4.98
N PHE A 85 20.32 3.19 5.17
CA PHE A 85 19.29 4.06 4.66
C PHE A 85 19.60 5.54 5.02
N PRO A 86 19.57 6.49 4.06
CA PRO A 86 20.04 7.86 4.26
C PRO A 86 19.04 8.69 5.08
N THR A 87 18.87 8.36 6.35
CA THR A 87 17.90 9.01 7.26
C THR A 87 18.13 10.51 7.40
N ASP A 88 19.38 10.99 7.34
CA ASP A 88 19.67 12.42 7.42
C ASP A 88 19.16 13.16 6.19
N LYS A 89 19.31 12.59 5.00
CA LYS A 89 18.75 13.17 3.78
C LYS A 89 17.22 13.20 3.82
N LEU A 90 16.59 12.13 4.35
CA LEU A 90 15.15 12.11 4.55
C LEU A 90 14.71 13.22 5.52
N LYS A 91 15.40 13.40 6.64
CA LYS A 91 15.12 14.48 7.60
C LYS A 91 15.26 15.86 6.95
N ASP A 92 16.32 16.08 6.19
CA ASP A 92 16.54 17.35 5.48
C ASP A 92 15.40 17.64 4.50
N GLN A 93 14.94 16.64 3.77
CA GLN A 93 13.81 16.79 2.84
C GLN A 93 12.51 17.06 3.57
N LEU A 94 12.22 16.33 4.64
CA LEU A 94 10.99 16.50 5.42
C LEU A 94 10.98 17.78 6.26
N SER A 95 12.15 18.40 6.52
CA SER A 95 12.24 19.69 7.21
C SER A 95 11.58 20.85 6.45
N MET A 96 11.31 20.68 5.15
CA MET A 96 10.58 21.67 4.34
C MET A 96 9.06 21.56 4.48
N ALA A 97 8.56 20.51 5.13
CA ALA A 97 7.14 20.27 5.28
C ALA A 97 6.57 21.05 6.48
N ASP A 98 5.40 21.67 6.28
CA ASP A 98 4.59 22.18 7.38
C ASP A 98 3.90 21.01 8.11
N VAL A 99 3.59 19.93 7.38
CA VAL A 99 3.03 18.67 7.92
C VAL A 99 3.64 17.47 7.21
N VAL A 100 4.14 16.52 7.96
CA VAL A 100 4.54 15.21 7.44
C VAL A 100 3.38 14.23 7.61
N THR A 101 3.06 13.51 6.54
CA THR A 101 2.07 12.43 6.55
C THR A 101 2.70 11.11 6.20
N CYS A 102 2.03 10.01 6.55
CA CYS A 102 2.46 8.66 6.20
C CYS A 102 1.25 7.75 5.99
N ILE A 103 1.50 6.55 5.44
CA ILE A 103 0.42 5.67 5.01
C ILE A 103 -0.05 4.67 6.06
N SER A 104 0.72 4.45 7.13
CA SER A 104 0.39 3.46 8.17
C SER A 104 1.02 3.78 9.52
N GLU A 105 0.50 3.17 10.59
CA GLU A 105 1.09 3.31 11.94
C GLU A 105 2.53 2.77 12.02
N PRO A 106 2.90 1.64 11.37
CA PRO A 106 4.30 1.22 11.31
C PRO A 106 5.22 2.26 10.68
N VAL A 107 4.83 2.90 9.58
CA VAL A 107 5.64 3.97 8.96
C VAL A 107 5.73 5.19 9.87
N LYS A 108 4.64 5.53 10.57
CA LYS A 108 4.65 6.61 11.58
C LYS A 108 5.63 6.30 12.70
N GLN A 109 5.66 5.07 13.20
CA GLN A 109 6.62 4.67 14.23
C GLN A 109 8.07 4.78 13.72
N GLN A 110 8.35 4.32 12.50
CA GLN A 110 9.68 4.48 11.89
C GLN A 110 10.10 5.96 11.78
N LEU A 111 9.18 6.85 11.38
CA LEU A 111 9.44 8.29 11.34
C LEU A 111 9.73 8.85 12.73
N LYS A 112 8.95 8.42 13.73
CA LYS A 112 9.15 8.82 15.14
C LYS A 112 10.51 8.36 15.66
N ASP A 113 10.95 7.16 15.32
CA ASP A 113 12.26 6.60 15.74
C ASP A 113 13.45 7.43 15.22
N ILE A 114 13.25 8.13 14.11
CA ILE A 114 14.23 9.09 13.57
C ILE A 114 13.93 10.55 13.96
N GLY A 115 12.99 10.78 14.86
CA GLY A 115 12.70 12.12 15.41
C GLY A 115 11.75 12.96 14.56
N ILE A 116 10.94 12.36 13.67
CA ILE A 116 9.97 13.06 12.81
C ILE A 116 8.56 12.73 13.28
N GLU A 117 7.80 13.77 13.65
CA GLU A 117 6.36 13.65 13.92
C GLU A 117 5.57 13.58 12.61
N SER A 118 4.61 12.68 12.52
CA SER A 118 3.81 12.48 11.31
C SER A 118 2.36 12.06 11.60
N HIS A 119 1.50 12.19 10.61
CA HIS A 119 0.08 11.83 10.66
C HIS A 119 -0.24 10.72 9.66
N VAL A 120 -0.94 9.68 10.12
CA VAL A 120 -1.38 8.60 9.24
C VAL A 120 -2.60 9.05 8.44
N ILE A 121 -2.49 8.98 7.12
CA ILE A 121 -3.58 9.30 6.19
C ILE A 121 -4.10 8.08 5.44
N GLY A 122 -3.32 6.99 5.39
CA GLY A 122 -3.63 5.81 4.58
C GLY A 122 -3.16 5.93 3.13
N ASN A 123 -3.59 4.98 2.33
CA ASN A 123 -3.27 4.89 0.91
C ASN A 123 -4.47 4.31 0.17
N PRO A 124 -4.99 4.95 -0.89
CA PRO A 124 -6.26 4.54 -1.46
C PRO A 124 -6.17 3.21 -2.21
N ILE A 125 -7.10 2.31 -1.90
CA ILE A 125 -7.42 1.14 -2.73
C ILE A 125 -8.04 1.64 -4.04
N LYS A 126 -7.78 0.95 -5.15
CA LYS A 126 -8.37 1.28 -6.45
C LYS A 126 -9.85 0.88 -6.49
N ASP A 127 -10.71 1.73 -7.04
CA ASP A 127 -12.14 1.47 -7.19
C ASP A 127 -12.47 0.25 -8.07
N VAL A 128 -11.50 -0.24 -8.84
CA VAL A 128 -11.65 -1.45 -9.67
C VAL A 128 -11.73 -2.73 -8.83
N PHE A 129 -11.27 -2.68 -7.58
CA PHE A 129 -11.33 -3.82 -6.67
C PHE A 129 -12.66 -3.79 -5.89
N PHE A 130 -13.46 -4.81 -6.10
CA PHE A 130 -14.75 -5.02 -5.45
C PHE A 130 -15.15 -6.50 -5.53
N ASP A 131 -16.01 -6.96 -4.63
CA ASP A 131 -16.55 -8.31 -4.69
C ASP A 131 -17.58 -8.44 -5.84
N SER A 132 -17.18 -9.17 -6.86
CA SER A 132 -18.03 -9.46 -8.03
C SER A 132 -18.79 -10.78 -7.89
N GLN A 133 -18.76 -11.42 -6.73
CA GLN A 133 -19.45 -12.68 -6.41
C GLN A 133 -19.11 -13.84 -7.36
N MET A 134 -17.90 -13.84 -7.90
CA MET A 134 -17.42 -14.89 -8.79
C MET A 134 -17.21 -16.19 -8.05
N LYS A 135 -17.33 -17.32 -8.77
CA LYS A 135 -16.94 -18.63 -8.25
C LYS A 135 -15.42 -18.65 -7.99
N ARG A 136 -15.01 -19.06 -6.78
CA ARG A 136 -13.61 -19.08 -6.37
C ARG A 136 -12.97 -20.43 -6.69
N GLU A 137 -12.20 -20.45 -7.77
CA GLU A 137 -11.55 -21.65 -8.33
C GLU A 137 -10.05 -21.73 -8.00
N ILE A 138 -9.44 -20.60 -7.58
CA ILE A 138 -8.04 -20.50 -7.21
C ILE A 138 -7.92 -20.68 -5.68
N ASN A 139 -7.28 -21.76 -5.24
CA ASN A 139 -7.14 -22.00 -3.80
C ASN A 139 -6.16 -20.99 -3.17
N CYS A 140 -5.04 -20.68 -3.83
CA CYS A 140 -4.05 -19.71 -3.36
C CYS A 140 -3.58 -18.80 -4.49
N LEU A 141 -3.57 -17.50 -4.26
CA LEU A 141 -3.00 -16.49 -5.13
C LEU A 141 -1.89 -15.75 -4.37
N TYR A 142 -0.74 -15.56 -5.01
CA TYR A 142 0.32 -14.67 -4.56
C TYR A 142 0.42 -13.48 -5.52
N VAL A 143 0.52 -12.27 -4.96
CA VAL A 143 0.68 -11.03 -5.74
C VAL A 143 1.88 -10.25 -5.22
N GLY A 144 2.93 -10.13 -6.03
CA GLY A 144 4.12 -9.38 -5.62
C GLY A 144 5.40 -9.77 -6.34
N ARG A 145 6.50 -9.13 -5.93
CA ARG A 145 7.86 -9.44 -6.40
C ARG A 145 8.39 -10.67 -5.68
N TRP A 146 8.15 -11.86 -6.24
CA TRP A 146 8.51 -13.14 -5.62
C TRP A 146 10.02 -13.33 -5.38
N ASN A 147 10.87 -12.61 -6.14
CA ASN A 147 12.33 -12.63 -6.01
C ASN A 147 12.87 -11.61 -4.99
N ASP A 148 12.02 -10.81 -4.37
CA ASP A 148 12.39 -9.89 -3.30
C ASP A 148 12.47 -10.65 -1.97
N PRO A 149 13.63 -10.72 -1.29
CA PRO A 149 13.78 -11.44 -0.02
C PRO A 149 12.81 -10.96 1.06
N ASN A 150 12.40 -9.68 1.03
CA ASN A 150 11.42 -9.13 1.95
C ASN A 150 10.04 -9.77 1.78
N LYS A 151 9.72 -10.25 0.58
CA LYS A 151 8.43 -10.89 0.28
C LYS A 151 8.33 -12.34 0.75
N ARG A 152 9.47 -12.96 1.11
CA ARG A 152 9.58 -14.31 1.69
C ARG A 152 8.73 -15.37 0.96
N PHE A 153 8.75 -15.33 -0.36
CA PHE A 153 7.99 -16.25 -1.23
C PHE A 153 8.28 -17.73 -0.92
N ASN A 154 9.48 -18.03 -0.43
CA ASN A 154 9.90 -19.36 0.01
C ASN A 154 9.02 -19.95 1.14
N LEU A 155 8.35 -19.11 1.96
CA LEU A 155 7.42 -19.60 2.98
C LEU A 155 6.17 -20.28 2.39
N LEU A 156 5.96 -20.14 1.08
CA LEU A 156 4.85 -20.75 0.35
C LEU A 156 5.29 -22.02 -0.42
N GLU A 157 6.45 -22.60 -0.15
CA GLU A 157 7.00 -23.71 -0.94
C GLU A 157 6.09 -24.96 -0.97
N ASN A 158 5.37 -25.24 0.12
CA ASN A 158 4.46 -26.39 0.24
C ASN A 158 3.01 -26.08 -0.19
N ILE A 159 2.75 -24.91 -0.76
CA ILE A 159 1.42 -24.49 -1.17
C ILE A 159 1.37 -24.39 -2.69
N GLU A 160 0.42 -25.10 -3.31
CA GLU A 160 0.11 -24.91 -4.72
C GLU A 160 -0.56 -23.55 -4.91
N LYS A 161 -0.02 -22.72 -5.82
CA LYS A 161 -0.42 -21.32 -5.95
C LYS A 161 -0.32 -20.78 -7.36
N TYR A 162 -1.15 -19.80 -7.65
CA TYR A 162 -1.00 -18.90 -8.78
C TYR A 162 -0.14 -17.70 -8.36
N VAL A 163 0.69 -17.21 -9.27
CA VAL A 163 1.66 -16.16 -8.99
C VAL A 163 1.52 -15.03 -9.99
N VAL A 164 1.24 -13.83 -9.49
CA VAL A 164 1.23 -12.58 -10.24
C VAL A 164 2.40 -11.71 -9.81
N GLY A 165 3.19 -11.23 -10.75
CA GLY A 165 4.33 -10.37 -10.43
C GLY A 165 5.21 -10.10 -11.65
N PRO A 166 6.32 -9.35 -11.47
CA PRO A 166 7.21 -9.02 -12.55
C PRO A 166 7.88 -10.26 -13.15
N THR A 167 8.30 -10.14 -14.40
CA THR A 167 9.05 -11.17 -15.12
C THR A 167 10.40 -11.45 -14.45
N GLY A 168 10.92 -12.66 -14.62
CA GLY A 168 12.16 -13.14 -14.05
C GLY A 168 12.24 -14.66 -14.17
N ASP A 169 13.13 -15.29 -13.41
CA ASP A 169 13.18 -16.74 -13.30
C ASP A 169 11.83 -17.27 -12.82
N SER A 170 11.44 -18.43 -13.32
CA SER A 170 10.11 -18.98 -13.04
C SER A 170 9.94 -19.33 -11.57
N PRO A 171 8.99 -18.70 -10.84
CA PRO A 171 8.73 -19.05 -9.46
C PRO A 171 8.07 -20.43 -9.37
N SER A 172 8.10 -21.05 -8.20
CA SER A 172 7.28 -22.24 -7.94
C SER A 172 5.79 -21.88 -8.02
N GLY A 173 5.00 -22.72 -8.69
CA GLY A 173 3.56 -22.48 -8.91
C GLY A 173 3.21 -22.06 -10.33
N LYS A 174 1.94 -21.72 -10.57
CA LYS A 174 1.46 -21.30 -11.88
C LYS A 174 1.68 -19.78 -12.06
N TYR A 175 2.72 -19.43 -12.78
CA TYR A 175 3.09 -18.04 -13.05
C TYR A 175 2.21 -17.42 -14.13
N LEU A 176 1.64 -16.24 -13.84
CA LEU A 176 0.74 -15.51 -14.72
C LEU A 176 1.36 -14.22 -15.30
N GLY A 177 2.57 -13.84 -14.85
CA GLY A 177 3.21 -12.60 -15.24
C GLY A 177 2.60 -11.36 -14.58
N LEU A 178 2.90 -10.19 -15.14
CA LEU A 178 2.22 -8.95 -14.78
C LEU A 178 0.85 -8.89 -15.45
N VAL A 179 -0.15 -8.52 -14.68
CA VAL A 179 -1.52 -8.34 -15.17
C VAL A 179 -2.00 -6.91 -14.91
N ASN A 180 -2.96 -6.43 -15.69
CA ASN A 180 -3.61 -5.15 -15.42
C ASN A 180 -4.60 -5.26 -14.23
N ASP A 181 -5.08 -4.12 -13.72
CA ASP A 181 -5.97 -4.07 -12.57
C ASP A 181 -7.29 -4.83 -12.77
N ILE A 182 -7.85 -4.82 -13.97
CA ILE A 182 -9.11 -5.54 -14.26
C ILE A 182 -8.87 -7.04 -14.13
N SER A 183 -7.80 -7.55 -14.71
CA SER A 183 -7.42 -8.96 -14.59
C SER A 183 -7.04 -9.31 -13.14
N LEU A 184 -6.39 -8.40 -12.42
CA LEU A 184 -6.04 -8.59 -11.02
C LEU A 184 -7.31 -8.66 -10.14
N ASN A 185 -8.31 -7.79 -10.39
CA ASN A 185 -9.60 -7.89 -9.73
C ASN A 185 -10.27 -9.25 -9.97
N GLN A 186 -10.27 -9.74 -11.20
CA GLN A 186 -10.81 -11.08 -11.52
C GLN A 186 -10.06 -12.18 -10.77
N LEU A 187 -8.74 -12.09 -10.67
CA LEU A 187 -7.91 -13.05 -9.93
C LEU A 187 -8.20 -13.01 -8.43
N TYR A 188 -8.31 -11.83 -7.81
CA TYR A 188 -8.71 -11.70 -6.42
C TYR A 188 -10.11 -12.29 -6.17
N ASN A 189 -11.07 -12.04 -7.06
CA ASN A 189 -12.43 -12.59 -6.98
C ASN A 189 -12.47 -14.10 -7.23
N SER A 190 -11.53 -14.66 -8.00
CA SER A 190 -11.42 -16.11 -8.22
C SER A 190 -10.61 -16.82 -7.14
N ALA A 191 -9.87 -16.10 -6.30
CA ALA A 191 -9.03 -16.66 -5.26
C ALA A 191 -9.81 -16.88 -3.96
N LYS A 192 -9.59 -18.01 -3.28
CA LYS A 192 -10.03 -18.23 -1.91
C LYS A 192 -9.10 -17.52 -0.93
N ILE A 193 -7.80 -17.75 -1.08
CA ILE A 193 -6.77 -17.21 -0.19
C ILE A 193 -5.78 -16.39 -1.01
N VAL A 194 -5.41 -15.20 -0.50
CA VAL A 194 -4.33 -14.38 -1.05
C VAL A 194 -3.20 -14.33 -0.03
N ALA A 195 -2.07 -14.94 -0.38
CA ALA A 195 -0.94 -15.09 0.53
C ALA A 195 0.09 -13.98 0.34
N LEU A 196 0.41 -13.27 1.42
CA LEU A 196 1.39 -12.20 1.51
C LEU A 196 2.34 -12.43 2.70
N PRO A 197 3.31 -13.34 2.59
CA PRO A 197 4.20 -13.69 3.71
C PRO A 197 5.30 -12.65 3.96
N SER A 198 5.14 -11.43 3.45
CA SER A 198 6.14 -10.36 3.54
C SER A 198 6.56 -10.08 4.97
N LYS A 199 7.85 -9.80 5.17
CA LYS A 199 8.40 -9.36 6.46
C LYS A 199 7.99 -7.93 6.79
N PHE A 200 7.95 -7.09 5.77
CA PHE A 200 7.59 -5.67 5.88
C PHE A 200 6.75 -5.24 4.67
N GLU A 201 5.76 -4.42 4.92
CA GLU A 201 4.97 -3.68 3.93
C GLU A 201 4.75 -2.27 4.43
N GLY A 202 4.75 -1.29 3.53
CA GLY A 202 4.36 0.07 3.89
C GLY A 202 2.90 0.13 4.38
N LEU A 203 1.98 -0.49 3.64
CA LEU A 203 0.58 -0.68 4.05
C LEU A 203 0.08 -2.10 3.81
N GLY A 204 0.58 -2.80 2.79
CA GLY A 204 0.10 -4.13 2.42
C GLY A 204 -1.18 -4.09 1.58
N LEU A 205 -1.23 -3.20 0.58
CA LEU A 205 -2.39 -3.05 -0.31
C LEU A 205 -2.96 -4.37 -0.85
N PRO A 206 -2.14 -5.37 -1.29
CA PRO A 206 -2.71 -6.61 -1.80
C PRO A 206 -3.57 -7.39 -0.79
N ALA A 207 -3.29 -7.29 0.53
CA ALA A 207 -4.16 -7.89 1.55
C ALA A 207 -5.49 -7.16 1.68
N LEU A 208 -5.45 -5.82 1.64
CA LEU A 208 -6.65 -4.98 1.69
C LEU A 208 -7.50 -5.14 0.43
N GLU A 209 -6.88 -5.16 -0.75
CA GLU A 209 -7.53 -5.42 -2.03
C GLU A 209 -8.19 -6.80 -2.07
N ALA A 210 -7.51 -7.82 -1.53
CA ALA A 210 -8.05 -9.16 -1.39
C ALA A 210 -9.33 -9.17 -0.53
N MET A 211 -9.31 -8.49 0.63
CA MET A 211 -10.49 -8.42 1.51
C MET A 211 -11.66 -7.69 0.85
N VAL A 212 -11.41 -6.59 0.15
CA VAL A 212 -12.45 -5.87 -0.62
C VAL A 212 -13.07 -6.75 -1.71
N CYS A 213 -12.27 -7.63 -2.33
CA CYS A 213 -12.75 -8.62 -3.28
C CYS A 213 -13.32 -9.90 -2.61
N GLY A 214 -13.43 -9.96 -1.28
CA GLY A 214 -13.96 -11.10 -0.54
C GLY A 214 -13.04 -12.32 -0.50
N ALA A 215 -11.73 -12.19 -0.81
CA ALA A 215 -10.74 -13.22 -0.59
C ALA A 215 -10.18 -13.13 0.84
N VAL A 216 -9.77 -14.27 1.40
CA VAL A 216 -9.17 -14.32 2.75
C VAL A 216 -7.68 -14.07 2.65
N PRO A 217 -7.12 -13.02 3.27
CA PRO A 217 -5.68 -12.81 3.26
C PRO A 217 -4.96 -13.85 4.15
N LEU A 218 -3.71 -14.15 3.84
CA LEU A 218 -2.79 -14.91 4.70
C LEU A 218 -1.50 -14.09 4.84
N VAL A 219 -1.24 -13.61 6.04
CA VAL A 219 -0.10 -12.72 6.34
C VAL A 219 0.77 -13.28 7.45
N CYS A 220 1.99 -12.77 7.62
CA CYS A 220 2.86 -13.16 8.71
C CYS A 220 2.81 -12.18 9.87
N LYS A 221 2.90 -12.70 11.10
CA LYS A 221 2.77 -11.98 12.37
C LYS A 221 3.81 -10.88 12.56
N ASP A 222 5.02 -11.09 12.07
CA ASP A 222 6.11 -10.12 12.14
C ASP A 222 6.04 -9.03 11.05
N ASN A 223 5.03 -9.08 10.18
CA ASN A 223 4.68 -7.94 9.34
C ASN A 223 3.97 -6.89 10.20
N PRO A 224 4.50 -5.67 10.31
CA PRO A 224 3.90 -4.64 11.16
C PRO A 224 2.45 -4.29 10.82
N ASN A 225 2.02 -4.53 9.58
CA ASN A 225 0.65 -4.31 9.13
C ASN A 225 -0.27 -5.55 9.28
N SER A 226 0.19 -6.62 9.93
CA SER A 226 -0.64 -7.81 10.18
C SER A 226 -1.92 -7.49 10.96
N SER A 227 -1.88 -6.46 11.81
CA SER A 227 -3.05 -5.96 12.56
C SER A 227 -4.17 -5.35 11.68
N LEU A 228 -3.91 -5.13 10.39
CA LEU A 228 -4.92 -4.73 9.40
C LEU A 228 -5.68 -5.94 8.82
N CYS A 229 -5.37 -7.15 9.29
CA CYS A 229 -6.04 -8.39 8.93
C CYS A 229 -6.62 -9.06 10.18
N PRO A 230 -7.69 -9.88 10.06
CA PRO A 230 -8.20 -10.68 11.17
C PRO A 230 -7.12 -11.61 11.74
N ASP A 231 -7.16 -11.88 13.05
CA ASP A 231 -6.17 -12.73 13.72
C ASP A 231 -6.06 -14.14 13.11
N PHE A 232 -7.17 -14.70 12.63
CA PHE A 232 -7.16 -16.01 11.97
C PHE A 232 -6.40 -16.05 10.64
N CYS A 233 -6.10 -14.88 10.07
CA CYS A 233 -5.31 -14.72 8.84
C CYS A 233 -3.79 -14.68 9.11
N VAL A 234 -3.36 -14.69 10.38
CA VAL A 234 -1.99 -14.39 10.78
C VAL A 234 -1.24 -15.68 11.13
N ALA A 235 -0.13 -15.94 10.42
CA ALA A 235 0.77 -17.07 10.65
C ALA A 235 2.10 -16.63 11.25
N GLU A 236 2.76 -17.47 12.04
CA GLU A 236 4.18 -17.27 12.36
C GLU A 236 5.01 -17.39 11.06
N PRO A 237 6.15 -16.66 10.93
CA PRO A 237 6.92 -16.57 9.68
C PRO A 237 7.78 -17.82 9.43
N THR A 238 7.15 -18.99 9.45
CA THR A 238 7.76 -20.30 9.15
C THR A 238 6.95 -21.04 8.10
N VAL A 239 7.59 -21.88 7.29
CA VAL A 239 6.93 -22.71 6.27
C VAL A 239 5.82 -23.56 6.89
N GLU A 240 6.09 -24.13 8.07
CA GLU A 240 5.14 -25.00 8.78
C GLU A 240 3.90 -24.22 9.21
N SER A 241 4.06 -23.08 9.90
CA SER A 241 2.92 -22.29 10.39
C SER A 241 2.11 -21.68 9.22
N VAL A 242 2.78 -21.21 8.18
CA VAL A 242 2.11 -20.69 6.98
C VAL A 242 1.31 -21.78 6.29
N SER A 243 1.86 -23.00 6.17
CA SER A 243 1.16 -24.16 5.59
C SER A 243 -0.03 -24.61 6.44
N GLN A 244 0.12 -24.64 7.77
CA GLN A 244 -0.96 -25.00 8.70
C GLN A 244 -2.09 -23.98 8.68
N THR A 245 -1.77 -22.67 8.73
CA THR A 245 -2.75 -21.60 8.64
C THR A 245 -3.48 -21.65 7.30
N TYR A 246 -2.75 -21.82 6.19
CA TYR A 246 -3.33 -21.99 4.86
C TYR A 246 -4.33 -23.16 4.82
N ALA A 247 -3.95 -24.33 5.33
CA ALA A 247 -4.82 -25.51 5.35
C ALA A 247 -6.09 -25.26 6.19
N CYS A 248 -5.95 -24.60 7.35
CA CYS A 248 -7.08 -24.20 8.18
C CYS A 248 -8.03 -23.25 7.44
N LEU A 249 -7.51 -22.19 6.83
CA LEU A 249 -8.29 -21.24 6.06
C LEU A 249 -9.01 -21.89 4.88
N LEU A 250 -8.34 -22.79 4.17
CA LEU A 250 -8.92 -23.48 3.02
C LEU A 250 -10.03 -24.44 3.43
N ASN A 251 -9.83 -25.22 4.49
CA ASN A 251 -10.81 -26.18 5.00
C ASN A 251 -12.08 -25.53 5.54
N HIS A 252 -11.97 -24.32 6.08
CA HIS A 252 -13.10 -23.55 6.63
C HIS A 252 -13.39 -22.29 5.83
N PHE A 253 -13.06 -22.29 4.54
CA PHE A 253 -13.07 -21.12 3.69
C PHE A 253 -14.40 -20.34 3.74
N THR A 254 -15.54 -21.02 3.60
CA THR A 254 -16.85 -20.35 3.58
C THR A 254 -17.14 -19.58 4.86
N HIS A 255 -16.73 -20.11 6.02
CA HIS A 255 -16.86 -19.41 7.30
C HIS A 255 -15.99 -18.17 7.35
N TYR A 256 -14.68 -18.30 7.05
CA TYR A 256 -13.78 -17.16 7.09
C TYR A 256 -14.10 -16.11 6.03
N GLN A 257 -14.56 -16.53 4.85
CA GLN A 257 -15.02 -15.60 3.82
C GLN A 257 -16.22 -14.77 4.30
N SER A 258 -17.20 -15.37 4.99
CA SER A 258 -18.34 -14.59 5.51
C SER A 258 -17.86 -13.53 6.50
N VAL A 259 -16.93 -13.83 7.39
CA VAL A 259 -16.34 -12.83 8.30
C VAL A 259 -15.63 -11.70 7.53
N ILE A 260 -14.88 -12.05 6.47
CA ILE A 260 -14.25 -11.03 5.61
C ILE A 260 -15.29 -10.12 4.97
N LEU A 261 -16.35 -10.68 4.39
CA LEU A 261 -17.38 -9.90 3.69
C LEU A 261 -18.22 -9.06 4.65
N ASP A 262 -18.58 -9.62 5.81
CA ASP A 262 -19.49 -8.98 6.76
C ASP A 262 -18.82 -7.84 7.55
N GLU A 263 -17.51 -7.96 7.87
CA GLU A 263 -16.83 -7.05 8.77
C GLU A 263 -15.67 -6.29 8.11
N TRP A 264 -14.79 -6.97 7.38
CA TRP A 264 -13.50 -6.43 6.96
C TRP A 264 -13.51 -5.79 5.57
N SER A 265 -14.32 -6.28 4.65
CA SER A 265 -14.42 -5.73 3.29
C SER A 265 -14.89 -4.28 3.33
N SER A 266 -16.05 -4.03 3.94
CA SER A 266 -16.60 -2.68 4.08
C SER A 266 -15.71 -1.76 4.93
N TRP A 267 -15.04 -2.31 5.96
CA TRP A 267 -14.07 -1.54 6.75
C TRP A 267 -12.88 -1.10 5.89
N ALA A 268 -12.29 -2.01 5.10
CA ALA A 268 -11.14 -1.70 4.25
C ALA A 268 -11.51 -0.69 3.16
N GLU A 269 -12.67 -0.91 2.50
CA GLU A 269 -13.20 -0.01 1.48
C GLU A 269 -13.43 1.40 2.04
N ASN A 270 -14.12 1.53 3.17
CA ASN A 270 -14.41 2.83 3.77
C ASN A 270 -13.15 3.53 4.26
N LYS A 271 -12.24 2.83 4.94
CA LYS A 271 -11.03 3.40 5.51
C LYS A 271 -10.03 3.84 4.46
N PHE A 272 -9.90 3.05 3.39
CA PHE A 272 -8.89 3.25 2.35
C PHE A 272 -9.51 3.66 1.00
N SER A 273 -10.71 4.23 1.00
CA SER A 273 -11.25 4.86 -0.21
C SER A 273 -10.45 6.11 -0.58
N LYS A 274 -10.45 6.46 -1.86
CA LYS A 274 -9.85 7.71 -2.33
C LYS A 274 -10.44 8.94 -1.63
N PHE A 275 -11.74 8.88 -1.29
CA PHE A 275 -12.42 9.97 -0.59
C PHE A 275 -11.98 10.09 0.86
N SER A 276 -11.84 8.98 1.58
CA SER A 276 -11.37 8.97 2.97
C SER A 276 -9.93 9.48 3.07
N VAL A 277 -9.06 9.01 2.17
CA VAL A 277 -7.66 9.48 2.15
C VAL A 277 -7.58 10.97 1.81
N ALA A 278 -8.29 11.44 0.77
CA ALA A 278 -8.33 12.86 0.43
C ALA A 278 -8.92 13.71 1.57
N LYS A 279 -9.98 13.23 2.22
CA LYS A 279 -10.56 13.90 3.39
C LYS A 279 -9.55 14.03 4.53
N ASN A 280 -8.82 12.96 4.86
CA ASN A 280 -7.78 13.02 5.90
C ASN A 280 -6.72 14.08 5.60
N ILE A 281 -6.33 14.24 4.34
CA ILE A 281 -5.37 15.26 3.91
C ILE A 281 -5.97 16.67 4.11
N ILE A 282 -7.22 16.89 3.69
CA ILE A 282 -7.91 18.19 3.86
C ILE A 282 -8.09 18.53 5.34
N ASP A 283 -8.51 17.58 6.16
CA ASP A 283 -8.71 17.80 7.59
C ASP A 283 -7.39 18.24 8.28
N LEU A 284 -6.26 17.67 7.87
CA LEU A 284 -4.94 18.06 8.33
C LEU A 284 -4.56 19.48 7.83
N TYR A 285 -4.79 19.78 6.55
CA TYR A 285 -4.57 21.13 6.02
C TYR A 285 -5.37 22.16 6.82
N GLU A 286 -6.68 21.95 7.00
CA GLU A 286 -7.54 22.86 7.77
C GLU A 286 -7.07 23.05 9.22
N LYS A 287 -6.54 21.99 9.84
CA LYS A 287 -6.00 22.02 11.21
C LYS A 287 -4.72 22.85 11.35
N TYR A 288 -3.89 22.88 10.30
CA TYR A 288 -2.53 23.43 10.38
C TYR A 288 -2.30 24.72 9.57
N LYS A 289 -3.16 25.07 8.60
CA LYS A 289 -3.01 26.23 7.70
C LYS A 289 -2.92 27.61 8.35
N GLY A 290 -3.04 27.71 9.63
CA GLY A 290 -2.99 29.00 10.36
C GLY A 290 -1.96 29.02 11.48
N LYS A 291 -1.14 27.98 11.58
CA LYS A 291 -0.08 27.85 12.59
C LYS A 291 1.27 28.19 12.02
#